data_e67e1614d50823bed2d281679fde233d
#
_entry.id   e67e1614d50823bed2d281679fde233d
#
_cell.length_a   1.000
_cell.length_b   1.000
_cell.length_c   1.000
_cell.angle_alpha   90.00
_cell.angle_beta   90.00
_cell.angle_gamma   90.00
#
_symmetry.space_group_name_H-M   'P 1'
#
loop_
_entity.id
_entity.type
_entity.pdbx_description
1 polymer ?
#
loop_
_entity_poly.entity_id
_entity_poly.type
_entity_poly.pdbx_seq_one_letter_code
_entity_poly.pdbx_strand_id
1 'polypeptide(L)'
;PSGNKPGIVSFVDSLAASQAIIADDVDGFYDQLSAVEINILMKNPQGPENRDAAIELFKPFIKTQVSDWKTEEKKMMFSIFKAVKKLCDTISPRLYPGNLRLKKKKNGHYGNDVYYTRGNNILIPENIFEYPNADVQIPVMIHELFHVISRSNPVLKNDLYKLIGFSKAEKPVKLNPVLEKSLLTNPDGVSYQYVIELEYQGDTKKAIPLINSKFGTFRPEAPMFFDYLHFDLYSLSDRGDHYMATSTPDGKTLIPMEQTPSFFTKIKDNTQYIIHPDEIMADNFMLALQAYTTGDYSKFSKEGKALIDQVIERLSTL
;
A
#
# COMPACT_ATOMS: atom_id res chain seq x y z
N PRO A 1 10.29 -33.94 -17.78
CA PRO A 1 10.30 -32.71 -17.01
C PRO A 1 8.88 -32.47 -16.49
N SER A 2 8.63 -32.86 -15.23
CA SER A 2 7.38 -32.60 -14.53
C SER A 2 7.29 -31.12 -14.26
N GLY A 3 6.60 -30.38 -15.12
CA GLY A 3 6.26 -28.99 -14.84
C GLY A 3 5.39 -28.95 -13.58
N ASN A 4 5.97 -28.55 -12.47
CA ASN A 4 5.23 -28.21 -11.26
C ASN A 4 4.20 -27.14 -11.67
N LYS A 5 2.92 -27.47 -11.62
CA LYS A 5 1.85 -26.45 -11.69
C LYS A 5 2.15 -25.44 -10.56
N PRO A 6 2.19 -24.13 -10.84
CA PRO A 6 2.41 -23.16 -9.81
C PRO A 6 1.39 -23.37 -8.68
N GLY A 7 1.87 -23.52 -7.45
CA GLY A 7 1.01 -23.67 -6.28
C GLY A 7 0.15 -22.44 -6.08
N ILE A 8 -0.98 -22.55 -5.36
CA ILE A 8 -1.85 -21.43 -5.07
C ILE A 8 -1.07 -20.40 -4.24
N VAL A 9 -0.45 -20.82 -3.13
CA VAL A 9 0.43 -20.01 -2.28
C VAL A 9 1.53 -20.89 -1.69
N SER A 10 2.63 -20.28 -1.29
CA SER A 10 3.68 -20.91 -0.46
C SER A 10 3.81 -20.20 0.89
N PHE A 11 4.12 -20.97 1.93
CA PHE A 11 4.29 -20.46 3.29
C PHE A 11 5.78 -20.37 3.61
N VAL A 12 6.22 -19.20 4.05
CA VAL A 12 7.61 -18.93 4.44
C VAL A 12 7.72 -19.16 5.94
N ASP A 13 8.67 -19.99 6.38
CA ASP A 13 8.97 -20.19 7.79
C ASP A 13 9.60 -18.94 8.43
N SER A 14 9.64 -18.88 9.76
CA SER A 14 10.11 -17.70 10.50
C SER A 14 11.59 -17.39 10.23
N LEU A 15 12.44 -18.39 10.01
CA LEU A 15 13.87 -18.18 9.71
C LEU A 15 14.05 -17.50 8.36
N ALA A 16 13.44 -18.05 7.31
CA ALA A 16 13.50 -17.47 5.98
C ALA A 16 12.78 -16.10 5.92
N ALA A 17 11.66 -15.95 6.63
CA ALA A 17 10.94 -14.69 6.74
C ALA A 17 11.78 -13.60 7.42
N SER A 18 12.48 -13.93 8.51
CA SER A 18 13.37 -13.02 9.23
C SER A 18 14.52 -12.50 8.36
N GLN A 19 15.09 -13.34 7.51
CA GLN A 19 16.13 -12.93 6.57
C GLN A 19 15.57 -12.06 5.44
N ALA A 20 14.40 -12.44 4.91
CA ALA A 20 13.81 -11.78 3.75
C ALA A 20 13.07 -10.47 4.10
N ILE A 21 12.67 -10.24 5.37
CA ILE A 21 11.93 -9.03 5.74
C ILE A 21 12.77 -7.77 5.66
N ILE A 22 14.08 -7.89 5.73
CA ILE A 22 15.02 -6.76 5.62
C ILE A 22 15.56 -6.55 4.20
N ALA A 23 15.18 -7.38 3.23
CA ALA A 23 15.59 -7.21 1.84
C ALA A 23 14.88 -6.00 1.21
N ASP A 24 15.64 -5.15 0.55
CA ASP A 24 15.16 -3.89 -0.03
C ASP A 24 15.46 -3.76 -1.53
N ASP A 25 15.66 -4.87 -2.18
CA ASP A 25 15.98 -4.98 -3.60
C ASP A 25 14.79 -4.76 -4.55
N VAL A 26 13.60 -4.52 -3.97
CA VAL A 26 12.35 -4.40 -4.75
C VAL A 26 12.03 -2.95 -5.10
N ASP A 27 12.02 -2.04 -4.13
CA ASP A 27 11.51 -0.67 -4.29
C ASP A 27 12.13 0.38 -3.36
N GLY A 28 13.21 0.03 -2.63
CA GLY A 28 13.91 0.97 -1.74
C GLY A 28 13.11 1.36 -0.48
N PHE A 29 12.28 0.47 0.05
CA PHE A 29 11.44 0.75 1.22
C PHE A 29 12.26 1.27 2.42
N TYR A 30 13.33 0.56 2.77
CA TYR A 30 14.17 0.96 3.91
C TYR A 30 14.92 2.27 3.65
N ASP A 31 15.18 2.62 2.40
CA ASP A 31 15.83 3.89 2.05
C ASP A 31 14.90 5.09 2.23
N GLN A 32 13.59 4.87 2.21
CA GLN A 32 12.60 5.94 2.39
C GLN A 32 12.14 6.14 3.83
N LEU A 33 12.33 5.15 4.71
CA LEU A 33 11.90 5.27 6.11
C LEU A 33 12.56 6.47 6.79
N SER A 34 11.77 7.37 7.36
CA SER A 34 12.26 8.44 8.21
C SER A 34 12.67 7.93 9.59
N ALA A 35 13.54 8.66 10.31
CA ALA A 35 13.87 8.31 11.69
C ALA A 35 12.63 8.33 12.61
N VAL A 36 11.71 9.25 12.35
CA VAL A 36 10.44 9.37 13.09
C VAL A 36 9.61 8.11 12.89
N GLU A 37 9.43 7.66 11.64
CA GLU A 37 8.69 6.44 11.33
C GLU A 37 9.30 5.20 12.00
N ILE A 38 10.63 5.04 11.91
CA ILE A 38 11.35 3.94 12.53
C ILE A 38 11.10 3.91 14.05
N ASN A 39 11.19 5.05 14.71
CA ASN A 39 10.96 5.14 16.15
C ASN A 39 9.52 4.83 16.54
N ILE A 40 8.54 5.20 15.69
CA ILE A 40 7.14 4.82 15.86
C ILE A 40 6.97 3.30 15.75
N LEU A 41 7.52 2.69 14.70
CA LEU A 41 7.45 1.25 14.46
C LEU A 41 8.11 0.43 15.57
N MET A 42 9.20 0.94 16.15
CA MET A 42 9.89 0.32 17.28
C MET A 42 9.26 0.66 18.65
N LYS A 43 8.29 1.57 18.69
CA LYS A 43 7.72 2.12 19.94
C LYS A 43 8.80 2.70 20.86
N ASN A 44 9.76 3.41 20.28
CA ASN A 44 10.94 3.93 20.99
C ASN A 44 10.84 5.47 21.16
N PRO A 45 10.45 5.97 22.35
CA PRO A 45 10.33 7.42 22.59
C PRO A 45 11.69 8.13 22.69
N GLN A 46 12.77 7.41 22.87
CA GLN A 46 14.14 7.91 22.96
C GLN A 46 15.00 7.45 21.77
N GLY A 47 14.36 7.10 20.66
CA GLY A 47 15.05 6.65 19.47
C GLY A 47 15.89 7.73 18.80
N PRO A 48 16.90 7.36 18.02
CA PRO A 48 17.78 8.30 17.34
C PRO A 48 17.00 9.24 16.39
N GLU A 49 17.38 10.51 16.37
CA GLU A 49 16.91 11.45 15.33
C GLU A 49 17.67 11.28 14.01
N ASN A 50 18.87 10.70 14.07
CA ASN A 50 19.65 10.37 12.89
C ASN A 50 19.09 9.09 12.26
N ARG A 51 18.74 9.19 10.96
CA ARG A 51 18.13 8.10 10.21
C ARG A 51 18.99 6.83 10.15
N ASP A 52 20.30 7.00 9.89
CA ASP A 52 21.19 5.84 9.74
C ASP A 52 21.35 5.08 11.07
N ALA A 53 21.44 5.81 12.17
CA ALA A 53 21.43 5.21 13.50
C ALA A 53 20.08 4.51 13.81
N ALA A 54 18.97 5.07 13.38
CA ALA A 54 17.66 4.46 13.56
C ALA A 54 17.51 3.16 12.74
N ILE A 55 17.98 3.12 11.50
CA ILE A 55 17.98 1.92 10.63
C ILE A 55 18.83 0.79 11.20
N GLU A 56 19.96 1.10 11.77
CA GLU A 56 20.83 0.08 12.40
C GLU A 56 20.15 -0.61 13.60
N LEU A 57 19.29 0.10 14.32
CA LEU A 57 18.47 -0.47 15.39
C LEU A 57 17.23 -1.20 14.82
N PHE A 58 16.65 -0.68 13.75
CA PHE A 58 15.41 -1.21 13.18
C PHE A 58 15.59 -2.58 12.53
N LYS A 59 16.67 -2.77 11.75
CA LYS A 59 16.90 -4.03 11.04
C LYS A 59 16.95 -5.26 11.95
N PRO A 60 17.66 -5.26 13.08
CA PRO A 60 17.59 -6.36 14.05
C PRO A 60 16.20 -6.53 14.67
N PHE A 61 15.53 -5.43 15.00
CA PHE A 61 14.18 -5.45 15.57
C PHE A 61 13.17 -6.11 14.60
N ILE A 62 13.09 -5.64 13.34
CA ILE A 62 12.09 -6.12 12.38
C ILE A 62 12.28 -7.62 12.06
N LYS A 63 13.50 -8.15 12.11
CA LYS A 63 13.79 -9.59 12.01
C LYS A 63 13.09 -10.42 13.07
N THR A 64 12.85 -9.87 14.25
CA THR A 64 12.13 -10.56 15.33
C THR A 64 10.61 -10.52 15.18
N GLN A 65 10.11 -9.71 14.22
CA GLN A 65 8.68 -9.45 14.04
C GLN A 65 7.99 -10.44 13.10
N VAL A 66 8.52 -11.63 12.96
CA VAL A 66 7.93 -12.74 12.20
C VAL A 66 7.69 -13.95 13.09
N SER A 67 6.80 -14.83 12.69
CA SER A 67 6.45 -16.06 13.41
C SER A 67 6.22 -17.24 12.48
N ASP A 68 6.28 -18.46 13.03
CA ASP A 68 6.00 -19.68 12.30
C ASP A 68 4.51 -19.92 12.11
N TRP A 69 4.18 -20.60 11.05
CA TRP A 69 2.84 -21.01 10.71
C TRP A 69 2.43 -22.29 11.44
N LYS A 70 1.26 -22.29 12.08
CA LYS A 70 0.62 -23.51 12.53
C LYS A 70 -0.07 -24.23 11.36
N THR A 71 -0.27 -25.54 11.50
CA THR A 71 -0.91 -26.35 10.44
C THR A 71 -2.31 -25.84 10.07
N GLU A 72 -3.11 -25.47 11.07
CA GLU A 72 -4.49 -25.00 10.84
C GLU A 72 -4.52 -23.61 10.19
N GLU A 73 -3.59 -22.74 10.52
CA GLU A 73 -3.43 -21.43 9.90
C GLU A 73 -3.09 -21.58 8.40
N LYS A 74 -2.18 -22.51 8.07
CA LYS A 74 -1.85 -22.83 6.66
C LYS A 74 -3.06 -23.35 5.89
N LYS A 75 -3.85 -24.25 6.50
CA LYS A 75 -5.08 -24.78 5.86
C LYS A 75 -6.09 -23.68 5.59
N MET A 76 -6.31 -22.79 6.58
CA MET A 76 -7.22 -21.65 6.46
C MET A 76 -6.77 -20.73 5.31
N MET A 77 -5.53 -20.26 5.34
CA MET A 77 -5.01 -19.34 4.30
C MET A 77 -5.00 -19.98 2.92
N PHE A 78 -4.66 -21.27 2.83
CA PHE A 78 -4.75 -22.01 1.55
C PHE A 78 -6.18 -22.03 0.99
N SER A 79 -7.19 -22.24 1.85
CA SER A 79 -8.60 -22.22 1.46
C SER A 79 -9.03 -20.82 0.99
N ILE A 80 -8.63 -19.77 1.70
CA ILE A 80 -8.90 -18.38 1.34
C ILE A 80 -8.28 -18.07 -0.03
N PHE A 81 -7.00 -18.34 -0.24
CA PHE A 81 -6.34 -18.06 -1.52
C PHE A 81 -6.82 -18.93 -2.67
N LYS A 82 -7.35 -20.12 -2.40
CA LYS A 82 -8.07 -20.93 -3.40
C LYS A 82 -9.35 -20.21 -3.85
N ALA A 83 -10.09 -19.60 -2.93
CA ALA A 83 -11.27 -18.79 -3.25
C ALA A 83 -10.88 -17.51 -4.02
N VAL A 84 -9.87 -16.79 -3.55
CA VAL A 84 -9.34 -15.58 -4.22
C VAL A 84 -8.90 -15.89 -5.64
N LYS A 85 -8.15 -17.00 -5.84
CA LYS A 85 -7.75 -17.43 -7.19
C LYS A 85 -8.95 -17.71 -8.09
N LYS A 86 -9.97 -18.40 -7.56
CA LYS A 86 -11.20 -18.67 -8.33
C LYS A 86 -11.88 -17.37 -8.76
N LEU A 87 -11.92 -16.34 -7.90
CA LEU A 87 -12.46 -15.02 -8.24
C LEU A 87 -11.63 -14.35 -9.34
N CYS A 88 -10.31 -14.37 -9.24
CA CYS A 88 -9.42 -13.85 -10.30
C CYS A 88 -9.66 -14.55 -11.64
N ASP A 89 -9.76 -15.89 -11.63
CA ASP A 89 -9.95 -16.70 -12.82
C ASP A 89 -11.28 -16.39 -13.54
N THR A 90 -12.28 -15.81 -12.88
CA THR A 90 -13.54 -15.37 -13.53
C THR A 90 -13.33 -14.21 -14.49
N ILE A 91 -12.35 -13.35 -14.22
CA ILE A 91 -12.01 -12.21 -15.09
C ILE A 91 -10.91 -12.61 -16.06
N SER A 92 -9.76 -13.13 -15.56
CA SER A 92 -8.68 -13.63 -16.38
C SER A 92 -7.85 -14.68 -15.63
N PRO A 93 -7.54 -15.86 -16.25
CA PRO A 93 -6.65 -16.86 -15.66
C PRO A 93 -5.20 -16.36 -15.45
N ARG A 94 -4.82 -15.23 -16.06
CA ARG A 94 -3.49 -14.62 -15.94
C ARG A 94 -3.39 -13.61 -14.80
N LEU A 95 -4.52 -13.30 -14.15
CA LEU A 95 -4.58 -12.28 -13.13
C LEU A 95 -3.90 -12.74 -11.83
N TYR A 96 -4.04 -14.01 -11.47
CA TYR A 96 -3.48 -14.54 -10.23
C TYR A 96 -1.98 -14.87 -10.39
N PRO A 97 -1.07 -14.31 -9.56
CA PRO A 97 0.37 -14.54 -9.66
C PRO A 97 0.74 -15.98 -9.23
N GLY A 98 1.60 -16.63 -10.00
CA GLY A 98 1.97 -18.04 -9.78
C GLY A 98 2.98 -18.31 -8.65
N ASN A 99 3.54 -17.26 -8.03
CA ASN A 99 4.64 -17.35 -7.07
C ASN A 99 4.36 -16.60 -5.75
N LEU A 100 3.10 -16.47 -5.37
CA LEU A 100 2.67 -15.77 -4.17
C LEU A 100 3.17 -16.46 -2.89
N ARG A 101 3.73 -15.69 -1.97
CA ARG A 101 4.32 -16.17 -0.72
C ARG A 101 3.66 -15.48 0.47
N LEU A 102 3.40 -16.25 1.53
CA LEU A 102 2.83 -15.73 2.77
C LEU A 102 3.86 -15.80 3.89
N LYS A 103 4.01 -14.69 4.60
CA LYS A 103 4.80 -14.58 5.83
C LYS A 103 3.86 -14.23 6.96
N LYS A 104 3.99 -14.90 8.10
CA LYS A 104 3.26 -14.52 9.30
C LYS A 104 4.09 -13.53 10.12
N LYS A 105 3.48 -12.39 10.45
CA LYS A 105 4.12 -11.36 11.26
C LYS A 105 3.47 -11.22 12.63
N LYS A 106 4.28 -10.83 13.61
CA LYS A 106 3.82 -10.33 14.91
C LYS A 106 3.20 -8.94 14.76
N ASN A 107 2.43 -8.52 15.75
CA ASN A 107 1.74 -7.22 15.72
C ASN A 107 2.57 -6.06 16.29
N GLY A 108 3.87 -6.29 16.54
CA GLY A 108 4.72 -5.35 17.28
C GLY A 108 4.98 -4.02 16.58
N HIS A 109 5.11 -4.00 15.26
CA HIS A 109 5.54 -2.79 14.55
C HIS A 109 4.37 -1.95 14.00
N TYR A 110 3.46 -2.48 13.19
CA TYR A 110 2.31 -1.70 12.68
C TYR A 110 1.05 -1.84 13.55
N GLY A 111 0.96 -2.87 14.39
CA GLY A 111 -0.20 -3.17 15.22
C GLY A 111 -1.03 -4.35 14.72
N ASN A 112 -2.20 -4.53 15.36
CA ASN A 112 -3.16 -5.58 15.02
C ASN A 112 -3.84 -5.28 13.68
N ASP A 113 -4.27 -6.33 12.99
CA ASP A 113 -5.05 -6.28 11.74
C ASP A 113 -4.38 -5.50 10.59
N VAL A 114 -3.08 -5.21 10.69
CA VAL A 114 -2.34 -4.52 9.65
C VAL A 114 -1.60 -5.52 8.78
N TYR A 115 -2.04 -5.63 7.54
CA TYR A 115 -1.38 -6.37 6.47
C TYR A 115 -0.46 -5.44 5.70
N TYR A 116 0.48 -5.98 4.98
CA TYR A 116 1.24 -5.26 3.97
C TYR A 116 2.00 -6.24 3.07
N THR A 117 2.50 -5.74 1.95
CA THR A 117 3.19 -6.56 0.96
C THR A 117 4.62 -6.09 0.71
N ARG A 118 5.52 -7.04 0.42
CA ARG A 118 6.90 -6.76 -0.02
C ARG A 118 7.25 -7.73 -1.14
N GLY A 119 7.59 -7.21 -2.33
CA GLY A 119 7.79 -8.07 -3.50
C GLY A 119 6.56 -8.92 -3.81
N ASN A 120 6.74 -10.22 -3.86
CA ASN A 120 5.65 -11.20 -4.04
C ASN A 120 5.18 -11.83 -2.71
N ASN A 121 5.45 -11.17 -1.59
CA ASN A 121 5.08 -11.66 -0.26
C ASN A 121 3.95 -10.81 0.31
N ILE A 122 2.96 -11.46 0.92
CA ILE A 122 1.95 -10.83 1.78
C ILE A 122 2.31 -11.15 3.23
N LEU A 123 2.39 -10.13 4.07
CA LEU A 123 2.67 -10.26 5.51
C LEU A 123 1.33 -10.26 6.25
N ILE A 124 1.02 -11.40 6.85
CA ILE A 124 -0.24 -11.69 7.53
C ILE A 124 -0.08 -11.48 9.02
N PRO A 125 -0.87 -10.62 9.69
CA PRO A 125 -0.78 -10.42 11.13
C PRO A 125 -1.27 -11.65 11.90
N GLU A 126 -0.59 -12.01 12.99
CA GLU A 126 -0.88 -13.25 13.73
C GLU A 126 -2.22 -13.24 14.49
N ASN A 127 -2.71 -12.04 14.86
CA ASN A 127 -3.96 -11.92 15.64
C ASN A 127 -5.22 -12.34 14.87
N ILE A 128 -5.20 -12.37 13.53
CA ILE A 128 -6.37 -12.80 12.74
C ILE A 128 -6.75 -14.25 12.96
N PHE A 129 -5.83 -15.05 13.48
CA PHE A 129 -6.05 -16.47 13.77
C PHE A 129 -6.67 -16.71 15.16
N GLU A 130 -6.83 -15.69 15.99
CA GLU A 130 -7.54 -15.76 17.27
C GLU A 130 -9.06 -15.87 17.05
N TYR A 131 -9.57 -15.14 16.05
CA TYR A 131 -10.99 -15.14 15.68
C TYR A 131 -11.12 -15.31 14.16
N PRO A 132 -10.83 -16.51 13.62
CA PRO A 132 -10.73 -16.72 12.19
C PRO A 132 -12.10 -16.54 11.51
N ASN A 133 -12.16 -15.69 10.50
CA ASN A 133 -13.34 -15.45 9.67
C ASN A 133 -12.94 -15.31 8.20
N ALA A 134 -13.21 -16.36 7.42
CA ALA A 134 -12.84 -16.41 6.00
C ALA A 134 -13.58 -15.34 5.16
N ASP A 135 -14.84 -15.03 5.50
CA ASP A 135 -15.63 -14.06 4.73
C ASP A 135 -15.07 -12.63 4.87
N VAL A 136 -14.49 -12.31 6.03
CA VAL A 136 -13.77 -11.05 6.25
C VAL A 136 -12.40 -11.07 5.55
N GLN A 137 -11.72 -12.21 5.55
CA GLN A 137 -10.36 -12.32 5.03
C GLN A 137 -10.29 -12.36 3.49
N ILE A 138 -11.30 -12.87 2.80
CA ILE A 138 -11.27 -12.95 1.33
C ILE A 138 -11.17 -11.56 0.68
N PRO A 139 -12.00 -10.56 1.03
CA PRO A 139 -11.86 -9.21 0.50
C PRO A 139 -10.49 -8.59 0.79
N VAL A 140 -9.99 -8.73 2.03
CA VAL A 140 -8.66 -8.23 2.42
C VAL A 140 -7.57 -8.88 1.58
N MET A 141 -7.62 -10.20 1.39
CA MET A 141 -6.60 -10.89 0.57
C MET A 141 -6.68 -10.54 -0.92
N ILE A 142 -7.84 -10.13 -1.43
CA ILE A 142 -7.94 -9.58 -2.79
C ILE A 142 -7.26 -8.21 -2.87
N HIS A 143 -7.47 -7.36 -1.87
CA HIS A 143 -6.81 -6.06 -1.75
C HIS A 143 -5.28 -6.23 -1.71
N GLU A 144 -4.76 -7.05 -0.80
CA GLU A 144 -3.32 -7.34 -0.69
C GLU A 144 -2.73 -7.95 -1.96
N LEU A 145 -3.51 -8.80 -2.64
CA LEU A 145 -3.10 -9.39 -3.90
C LEU A 145 -2.85 -8.33 -4.99
N PHE A 146 -3.64 -7.25 -5.00
CA PHE A 146 -3.44 -6.15 -5.95
C PHE A 146 -2.05 -5.54 -5.82
N HIS A 147 -1.56 -5.30 -4.61
CA HIS A 147 -0.23 -4.74 -4.38
C HIS A 147 0.89 -5.63 -4.96
N VAL A 148 0.74 -6.95 -4.89
CA VAL A 148 1.67 -7.89 -5.52
C VAL A 148 1.58 -7.83 -7.05
N ILE A 149 0.36 -7.79 -7.59
CA ILE A 149 0.11 -7.72 -9.04
C ILE A 149 0.64 -6.39 -9.60
N SER A 150 0.29 -5.27 -8.99
CA SER A 150 0.68 -3.93 -9.44
C SER A 150 2.20 -3.76 -9.45
N ARG A 151 2.88 -4.28 -8.45
CA ARG A 151 4.34 -4.24 -8.34
C ARG A 151 5.03 -5.09 -9.39
N SER A 152 4.48 -6.26 -9.70
CA SER A 152 5.04 -7.19 -10.71
C SER A 152 4.69 -6.82 -12.15
N ASN A 153 3.67 -5.97 -12.37
CA ASN A 153 3.21 -5.56 -13.70
C ASN A 153 3.08 -4.03 -13.81
N PRO A 154 4.20 -3.31 -14.04
CA PRO A 154 4.18 -1.85 -14.13
C PRO A 154 3.29 -1.28 -15.24
N VAL A 155 3.07 -2.01 -16.33
CA VAL A 155 2.18 -1.60 -17.41
C VAL A 155 0.74 -1.59 -16.92
N LEU A 156 0.28 -2.68 -16.33
CA LEU A 156 -1.06 -2.78 -15.75
C LEU A 156 -1.25 -1.72 -14.65
N LYS A 157 -0.27 -1.56 -13.76
CA LYS A 157 -0.27 -0.52 -12.72
C LYS A 157 -0.51 0.86 -13.30
N ASN A 158 0.27 1.25 -14.29
CA ASN A 158 0.16 2.57 -14.93
C ASN A 158 -1.20 2.78 -15.61
N ASP A 159 -1.72 1.74 -16.28
CA ASP A 159 -3.03 1.84 -16.93
C ASP A 159 -4.15 2.01 -15.91
N LEU A 160 -4.14 1.22 -14.82
CA LEU A 160 -5.14 1.32 -13.76
C LEU A 160 -5.05 2.65 -13.00
N TYR A 161 -3.85 3.16 -12.72
CA TYR A 161 -3.67 4.44 -12.04
C TYR A 161 -4.21 5.61 -12.85
N LYS A 162 -4.10 5.56 -14.20
CA LYS A 162 -4.70 6.58 -15.07
C LYS A 162 -6.22 6.67 -14.92
N LEU A 163 -6.91 5.56 -14.62
CA LEU A 163 -8.36 5.56 -14.40
C LEU A 163 -8.78 6.42 -13.20
N ILE A 164 -7.89 6.59 -12.23
CA ILE A 164 -8.08 7.44 -11.04
C ILE A 164 -7.28 8.75 -11.11
N GLY A 165 -6.82 9.13 -12.31
CA GLY A 165 -6.18 10.42 -12.58
C GLY A 165 -4.70 10.50 -12.25
N PHE A 166 -4.04 9.40 -11.86
CA PHE A 166 -2.61 9.39 -11.56
C PHE A 166 -1.78 8.95 -12.77
N SER A 167 -0.63 9.59 -12.95
CA SER A 167 0.38 9.21 -13.94
C SER A 167 1.77 9.23 -13.33
N LYS A 168 2.68 8.44 -13.88
CA LYS A 168 4.09 8.50 -13.45
C LYS A 168 4.65 9.86 -13.77
N ALA A 169 5.38 10.46 -12.84
CA ALA A 169 6.03 11.75 -13.03
C ALA A 169 7.05 11.69 -14.16
N GLU A 170 7.10 12.74 -14.97
CA GLU A 170 8.04 12.88 -16.12
C GLU A 170 9.48 13.09 -15.67
N LYS A 171 9.65 13.63 -14.45
CA LYS A 171 10.92 13.91 -13.80
C LYS A 171 10.90 13.31 -12.39
N PRO A 172 12.06 13.02 -11.78
CA PRO A 172 12.10 12.61 -10.37
C PRO A 172 11.37 13.60 -9.47
N VAL A 173 10.58 13.10 -8.54
CA VAL A 173 9.97 13.91 -7.49
C VAL A 173 10.86 13.82 -6.25
N LYS A 174 11.20 14.96 -5.66
CA LYS A 174 11.95 15.09 -4.42
C LYS A 174 11.09 15.78 -3.36
N LEU A 175 11.33 15.42 -2.12
CA LEU A 175 10.72 16.09 -0.97
C LEU A 175 11.66 17.18 -0.46
N ASN A 176 11.11 18.23 0.17
CA ASN A 176 11.93 19.15 0.93
C ASN A 176 12.30 18.53 2.30
N PRO A 177 13.33 19.02 2.99
CA PRO A 177 13.83 18.41 4.24
C PRO A 177 12.78 18.30 5.36
N VAL A 178 11.79 19.18 5.38
CA VAL A 178 10.71 19.14 6.40
C VAL A 178 9.79 17.96 6.15
N LEU A 179 9.40 17.75 4.89
CA LEU A 179 8.57 16.60 4.49
C LEU A 179 9.32 15.27 4.62
N GLU A 180 10.61 15.24 4.22
CA GLU A 180 11.45 14.03 4.41
C GLU A 180 11.54 13.61 5.87
N LYS A 181 11.72 14.59 6.79
CA LYS A 181 11.83 14.30 8.23
C LYS A 181 10.56 13.72 8.82
N SER A 182 9.38 14.10 8.34
CA SER A 182 8.08 13.69 8.87
C SER A 182 7.41 12.58 8.05
N LEU A 183 8.00 12.15 6.94
CA LEU A 183 7.43 11.16 6.04
C LEU A 183 7.10 9.86 6.78
N LEU A 184 5.90 9.34 6.52
CA LEU A 184 5.50 7.96 6.81
C LEU A 184 5.35 7.22 5.49
N THR A 185 6.00 6.08 5.38
CA THR A 185 6.06 5.33 4.12
C THR A 185 4.96 4.28 4.08
N ASN A 186 4.16 4.28 3.01
CA ASN A 186 3.25 3.16 2.76
C ASN A 186 4.05 1.96 2.23
N PRO A 187 4.13 0.82 2.95
CA PRO A 187 4.91 -0.34 2.51
C PRO A 187 4.35 -1.00 1.24
N ASP A 188 3.09 -0.77 0.92
CA ASP A 188 2.39 -1.30 -0.25
C ASP A 188 2.59 -0.44 -1.48
N GLY A 189 2.70 0.87 -1.29
CA GLY A 189 2.98 1.87 -2.31
C GLY A 189 4.12 2.78 -1.90
N VAL A 190 5.37 2.30 -1.94
CA VAL A 190 6.56 3.03 -1.48
C VAL A 190 6.83 4.30 -2.29
N SER A 191 6.52 4.28 -3.59
CA SER A 191 6.91 5.34 -4.52
C SER A 191 5.91 6.49 -4.55
N TYR A 192 6.34 7.70 -4.21
CA TYR A 192 5.61 8.95 -4.43
C TYR A 192 5.89 9.58 -5.83
N GLN A 193 6.35 8.78 -6.80
CA GLN A 193 6.63 9.22 -8.18
C GLN A 193 5.37 9.24 -9.08
N TYR A 194 4.17 9.08 -8.52
CA TYR A 194 2.91 9.19 -9.23
C TYR A 194 2.23 10.51 -8.90
N VAL A 195 1.94 11.28 -9.93
CA VAL A 195 1.36 12.63 -9.83
C VAL A 195 -0.07 12.64 -10.31
N ILE A 196 -0.86 13.53 -9.72
CA ILE A 196 -2.21 13.87 -10.14
C ILE A 196 -2.27 15.37 -10.45
N GLU A 197 -2.96 15.76 -11.52
CA GLU A 197 -3.22 17.16 -11.84
C GLU A 197 -4.53 17.60 -11.19
N LEU A 198 -4.51 18.71 -10.47
CA LEU A 198 -5.63 19.21 -9.68
C LEU A 198 -5.89 20.68 -10.00
N GLU A 199 -7.17 21.03 -10.08
CA GLU A 199 -7.58 22.43 -10.18
C GLU A 199 -7.50 23.09 -8.80
N TYR A 200 -6.77 24.19 -8.71
CA TYR A 200 -6.62 24.99 -7.49
C TYR A 200 -6.50 26.47 -7.81
N GLN A 201 -7.45 27.28 -7.31
CA GLN A 201 -7.50 28.73 -7.53
C GLN A 201 -7.43 29.18 -8.99
N GLY A 202 -8.02 28.40 -9.89
CA GLY A 202 -8.07 28.68 -11.34
C GLY A 202 -6.87 28.19 -12.14
N ASP A 203 -5.87 27.59 -11.48
CA ASP A 203 -4.71 26.98 -12.13
C ASP A 203 -4.73 25.46 -11.99
N THR A 204 -4.11 24.77 -12.94
CA THR A 204 -3.82 23.33 -12.82
C THR A 204 -2.49 23.14 -12.11
N LYS A 205 -2.49 22.40 -10.99
CA LYS A 205 -1.30 22.04 -10.21
C LYS A 205 -1.01 20.56 -10.30
N LYS A 206 0.23 20.17 -10.58
CA LYS A 206 0.71 18.80 -10.34
C LYS A 206 0.86 18.61 -8.83
N ALA A 207 0.36 17.50 -8.31
CA ALA A 207 0.40 17.18 -6.89
C ALA A 207 0.72 15.71 -6.65
N ILE A 208 1.21 15.40 -5.45
CA ILE A 208 1.39 14.05 -4.94
C ILE A 208 0.68 13.89 -3.60
N PRO A 209 0.10 12.71 -3.30
CA PRO A 209 -0.35 12.36 -1.96
C PRO A 209 0.87 11.99 -1.09
N LEU A 210 0.91 12.47 0.14
CA LEU A 210 1.89 12.05 1.13
C LEU A 210 1.21 11.78 2.47
N ILE A 211 1.76 10.86 3.21
CA ILE A 211 1.46 10.64 4.61
C ILE A 211 2.64 11.13 5.46
N ASN A 212 2.34 11.96 6.44
CA ASN A 212 3.32 12.53 7.35
C ASN A 212 2.94 12.25 8.80
N SER A 213 3.91 12.20 9.67
CA SER A 213 3.66 12.05 11.10
C SER A 213 3.17 13.36 11.69
N LYS A 214 2.05 13.30 12.44
CA LYS A 214 1.54 14.41 13.26
C LYS A 214 2.51 14.80 14.38
N PHE A 215 3.39 13.90 14.77
CA PHE A 215 4.30 14.08 15.90
C PHE A 215 5.75 13.78 15.48
N GLY A 216 6.68 14.53 16.03
CA GLY A 216 8.10 14.40 15.70
C GLY A 216 8.81 13.19 16.34
N THR A 217 8.13 12.43 17.20
CA THR A 217 8.66 11.24 17.88
C THR A 217 7.54 10.31 18.31
N PHE A 218 7.88 9.06 18.68
CA PHE A 218 6.92 8.14 19.30
C PHE A 218 6.40 8.66 20.63
N ARG A 219 5.11 8.45 20.87
CA ARG A 219 4.38 8.85 22.08
C ARG A 219 3.68 7.64 22.68
N PRO A 220 3.95 7.27 23.95
CA PRO A 220 3.30 6.12 24.61
C PRO A 220 1.76 6.22 24.67
N GLU A 221 1.21 7.44 24.73
CA GLU A 221 -0.24 7.70 24.72
C GLU A 221 -0.90 7.53 23.34
N ALA A 222 -0.10 7.45 22.28
CA ALA A 222 -0.53 7.17 20.89
C ALA A 222 0.20 5.93 20.39
N PRO A 223 -0.17 4.71 20.86
CA PRO A 223 0.63 3.50 20.63
C PRO A 223 0.44 2.88 19.25
N MET A 224 -0.57 3.33 18.47
CA MET A 224 -0.89 2.77 17.17
C MET A 224 -0.21 3.58 16.06
N PHE A 225 0.30 2.90 15.03
CA PHE A 225 0.89 3.57 13.88
C PHE A 225 -0.07 4.59 13.24
N PHE A 226 -1.34 4.25 13.13
CA PHE A 226 -2.36 5.11 12.54
C PHE A 226 -2.67 6.38 13.34
N ASP A 227 -2.32 6.46 14.63
CA ASP A 227 -2.46 7.67 15.44
C ASP A 227 -1.58 8.82 14.91
N TYR A 228 -0.49 8.46 14.24
CA TYR A 228 0.50 9.41 13.68
C TYR A 228 0.13 9.92 12.30
N LEU A 229 -0.73 9.21 11.59
CA LEU A 229 -0.97 9.41 10.19
C LEU A 229 -1.72 10.72 9.91
N HIS A 230 -1.06 11.61 9.16
CA HIS A 230 -1.65 12.80 8.57
C HIS A 230 -1.48 12.71 7.05
N PHE A 231 -2.58 12.77 6.33
CA PHE A 231 -2.61 12.68 4.89
C PHE A 231 -2.93 14.04 4.28
N ASP A 232 -2.12 14.44 3.27
CA ASP A 232 -2.37 15.64 2.48
C ASP A 232 -1.87 15.48 1.04
N LEU A 233 -2.35 16.37 0.18
CA LEU A 233 -1.87 16.56 -1.18
C LEU A 233 -0.84 17.68 -1.20
N TYR A 234 0.30 17.46 -1.84
CA TYR A 234 1.38 18.44 -1.94
C TYR A 234 1.64 18.83 -3.39
N SER A 235 1.52 20.11 -3.69
CA SER A 235 1.82 20.64 -5.01
C SER A 235 3.31 20.53 -5.33
N LEU A 236 3.62 20.41 -6.63
CA LEU A 236 4.97 20.26 -7.13
C LEU A 236 5.43 21.54 -7.83
N SER A 237 6.64 22.02 -7.51
CA SER A 237 7.34 23.04 -8.28
C SER A 237 8.37 22.40 -9.21
N ASP A 238 8.41 22.84 -10.46
CA ASP A 238 9.42 22.41 -11.43
C ASP A 238 10.76 23.10 -11.12
N ARG A 239 11.83 22.30 -10.94
CA ARG A 239 13.21 22.77 -10.71
C ARG A 239 14.14 22.48 -11.88
N GLY A 240 13.57 22.17 -13.05
CA GLY A 240 14.32 21.86 -14.26
C GLY A 240 14.57 20.35 -14.38
N ASP A 241 15.46 19.78 -13.60
CA ASP A 241 15.82 18.36 -13.63
C ASP A 241 14.91 17.47 -12.75
N HIS A 242 14.16 18.07 -11.81
CA HIS A 242 13.25 17.38 -10.91
C HIS A 242 12.04 18.22 -10.51
N TYR A 243 11.02 17.59 -9.97
CA TYR A 243 9.94 18.23 -9.24
C TYR A 243 10.26 18.26 -7.74
N MET A 244 9.96 19.38 -7.08
CA MET A 244 10.08 19.52 -5.62
C MET A 244 8.70 19.64 -5.00
N ALA A 245 8.36 18.76 -4.06
CA ALA A 245 7.15 18.90 -3.26
C ALA A 245 7.22 20.18 -2.40
N THR A 246 6.16 20.99 -2.44
CA THR A 246 6.09 22.29 -1.77
C THR A 246 5.27 22.21 -0.51
N SER A 247 5.75 22.89 0.55
CA SER A 247 5.05 23.02 1.82
C SER A 247 5.32 24.38 2.46
N THR A 248 4.58 24.71 3.49
CA THR A 248 4.95 25.78 4.43
C THR A 248 6.22 25.38 5.20
N PRO A 249 6.88 26.32 5.91
CA PRO A 249 8.05 26.02 6.73
C PRO A 249 7.81 24.98 7.85
N ASP A 250 6.57 24.82 8.30
CA ASP A 250 6.14 23.83 9.28
C ASP A 250 5.57 22.54 8.63
N GLY A 251 5.75 22.35 7.31
CA GLY A 251 5.43 21.12 6.59
C GLY A 251 3.98 20.96 6.15
N LYS A 252 3.11 21.99 6.31
CA LYS A 252 1.72 21.91 5.85
C LYS A 252 1.61 22.10 4.34
N THR A 253 0.58 21.50 3.76
CA THR A 253 0.29 21.67 2.34
C THR A 253 -0.07 23.12 1.98
N LEU A 254 0.23 23.50 0.72
CA LEU A 254 -0.20 24.77 0.13
C LEU A 254 -1.50 24.63 -0.68
N ILE A 255 -2.01 23.39 -0.84
CA ILE A 255 -3.23 23.04 -1.58
C ILE A 255 -4.15 22.18 -0.71
N PRO A 256 -4.82 22.77 0.32
CA PRO A 256 -5.67 22.01 1.22
C PRO A 256 -6.71 21.17 0.48
N MET A 257 -6.95 19.95 0.94
CA MET A 257 -7.80 18.97 0.25
C MET A 257 -9.23 19.45 0.06
N GLU A 258 -9.77 20.21 1.02
CA GLU A 258 -11.10 20.81 0.96
C GLU A 258 -11.23 21.88 -0.15
N GLN A 259 -10.10 22.39 -0.66
CA GLN A 259 -10.03 23.37 -1.76
C GLN A 259 -9.66 22.71 -3.10
N THR A 260 -9.51 21.38 -3.13
CA THR A 260 -9.15 20.62 -4.32
C THR A 260 -10.20 19.52 -4.64
N PRO A 261 -11.48 19.89 -4.86
CA PRO A 261 -12.56 18.92 -5.11
C PRO A 261 -12.32 18.08 -6.38
N SER A 262 -11.48 18.56 -7.31
CA SER A 262 -11.04 17.80 -8.49
C SER A 262 -10.32 16.51 -8.14
N PHE A 263 -9.70 16.40 -6.97
CA PHE A 263 -9.11 15.15 -6.47
C PHE A 263 -10.19 14.06 -6.36
N PHE A 264 -11.26 14.33 -5.62
CA PHE A 264 -12.35 13.37 -5.42
C PHE A 264 -13.09 13.06 -6.73
N THR A 265 -13.24 14.05 -7.62
CA THR A 265 -13.82 13.83 -8.95
C THR A 265 -12.99 12.82 -9.76
N LYS A 266 -11.66 12.83 -9.63
CA LYS A 266 -10.77 11.91 -10.35
C LYS A 266 -10.73 10.52 -9.73
N ILE A 267 -10.58 10.40 -8.41
CA ILE A 267 -10.47 9.09 -7.74
C ILE A 267 -11.81 8.37 -7.58
N LYS A 268 -12.94 9.09 -7.76
CA LYS A 268 -14.32 8.63 -7.52
C LYS A 268 -14.59 8.36 -6.03
N ASP A 269 -15.72 7.74 -5.74
CA ASP A 269 -16.30 7.60 -4.39
C ASP A 269 -16.36 6.17 -3.87
N ASN A 270 -15.68 5.23 -4.55
CA ASN A 270 -15.73 3.82 -4.20
C ASN A 270 -14.98 3.47 -2.91
N THR A 271 -14.02 4.30 -2.48
CA THR A 271 -13.23 4.07 -1.27
C THR A 271 -12.92 5.35 -0.51
N GLN A 272 -12.73 5.22 0.79
CA GLN A 272 -12.19 6.26 1.67
C GLN A 272 -10.69 6.05 1.96
N TYR A 273 -10.10 4.96 1.49
CA TYR A 273 -8.69 4.64 1.69
C TYR A 273 -7.84 5.32 0.61
N ILE A 274 -7.67 6.64 0.75
CA ILE A 274 -7.16 7.55 -0.30
C ILE A 274 -5.70 7.97 -0.11
N ILE A 275 -4.98 7.36 0.83
CA ILE A 275 -3.63 7.76 1.23
C ILE A 275 -2.56 7.56 0.16
N HIS A 276 -2.81 6.71 -0.80
CA HIS A 276 -1.90 6.39 -1.90
C HIS A 276 -2.68 5.85 -3.12
N PRO A 277 -2.27 6.12 -4.37
CA PRO A 277 -2.97 5.57 -5.54
C PRO A 277 -3.00 4.03 -5.57
N ASP A 278 -2.03 3.35 -4.93
CA ASP A 278 -2.04 1.88 -4.83
C ASP A 278 -3.20 1.41 -3.94
N GLU A 279 -3.46 2.10 -2.82
CA GLU A 279 -4.58 1.78 -1.91
C GLU A 279 -5.94 2.03 -2.57
N ILE A 280 -6.08 3.21 -3.21
CA ILE A 280 -7.30 3.55 -3.95
C ILE A 280 -7.61 2.47 -4.98
N MET A 281 -6.59 2.01 -5.71
CA MET A 281 -6.78 1.03 -6.77
C MET A 281 -6.91 -0.39 -6.23
N ALA A 282 -6.27 -0.75 -5.10
CA ALA A 282 -6.44 -2.04 -4.45
C ALA A 282 -7.89 -2.25 -3.98
N ASP A 283 -8.51 -1.22 -3.40
CA ASP A 283 -9.94 -1.26 -3.06
C ASP A 283 -10.81 -1.38 -4.32
N ASN A 284 -10.54 -0.59 -5.37
CA ASN A 284 -11.31 -0.68 -6.62
C ASN A 284 -11.13 -2.04 -7.31
N PHE A 285 -9.95 -2.64 -7.23
CA PHE A 285 -9.70 -3.98 -7.72
C PHE A 285 -10.51 -5.04 -6.95
N MET A 286 -10.49 -4.97 -5.62
CA MET A 286 -11.28 -5.86 -4.75
C MET A 286 -12.77 -5.73 -5.06
N LEU A 287 -13.28 -4.50 -5.15
CA LEU A 287 -14.67 -4.19 -5.48
C LEU A 287 -15.06 -4.68 -6.89
N ALA A 288 -14.16 -4.55 -7.87
CA ALA A 288 -14.37 -5.02 -9.23
C ALA A 288 -14.52 -6.55 -9.30
N LEU A 289 -13.65 -7.31 -8.61
CA LEU A 289 -13.76 -8.76 -8.55
C LEU A 289 -15.09 -9.20 -7.89
N GLN A 290 -15.48 -8.54 -6.80
CA GLN A 290 -16.74 -8.83 -6.11
C GLN A 290 -17.95 -8.54 -7.01
N ALA A 291 -18.03 -7.33 -7.58
CA ALA A 291 -19.15 -6.93 -8.42
C ALA A 291 -19.28 -7.82 -9.66
N TYR A 292 -18.17 -8.11 -10.35
CA TYR A 292 -18.16 -8.97 -11.51
C TYR A 292 -18.66 -10.39 -11.21
N THR A 293 -18.25 -10.95 -10.07
CA THR A 293 -18.59 -12.33 -9.70
C THR A 293 -20.04 -12.46 -9.22
N THR A 294 -20.55 -11.45 -8.49
CA THR A 294 -21.91 -11.48 -7.92
C THR A 294 -22.95 -10.90 -8.86
N GLY A 295 -22.56 -10.06 -9.81
CA GLY A 295 -23.47 -9.25 -10.63
C GLY A 295 -24.12 -8.11 -9.85
N ASP A 296 -23.70 -7.83 -8.60
CA ASP A 296 -24.26 -6.80 -7.75
C ASP A 296 -23.45 -5.50 -7.83
N TYR A 297 -24.05 -4.49 -8.44
CA TYR A 297 -23.51 -3.13 -8.58
C TYR A 297 -24.32 -2.09 -7.78
N SER A 298 -25.24 -2.53 -6.94
CA SER A 298 -26.22 -1.64 -6.28
C SER A 298 -25.60 -0.63 -5.32
N LYS A 299 -24.40 -0.93 -4.79
CA LYS A 299 -23.69 -0.06 -3.84
C LYS A 299 -22.91 1.10 -4.48
N PHE A 300 -22.75 1.10 -5.81
CA PHE A 300 -21.94 2.09 -6.49
C PHE A 300 -22.77 3.29 -6.95
N SER A 301 -22.20 4.48 -6.89
CA SER A 301 -22.68 5.63 -7.65
C SER A 301 -22.54 5.36 -9.16
N LYS A 302 -23.09 6.23 -9.99
CA LYS A 302 -22.94 6.13 -11.45
C LYS A 302 -21.45 6.23 -11.85
N GLU A 303 -20.73 7.17 -11.25
CA GLU A 303 -19.32 7.44 -11.51
C GLU A 303 -18.42 6.34 -10.94
N GLY A 304 -18.73 5.85 -9.74
CA GLY A 304 -18.06 4.72 -9.11
C GLY A 304 -18.21 3.44 -9.92
N LYS A 305 -19.46 3.16 -10.40
CA LYS A 305 -19.70 2.01 -11.28
C LYS A 305 -18.91 2.11 -12.59
N ALA A 306 -18.87 3.30 -13.19
CA ALA A 306 -18.12 3.50 -14.43
C ALA A 306 -16.61 3.20 -14.25
N LEU A 307 -16.03 3.55 -13.09
CA LEU A 307 -14.67 3.16 -12.76
C LEU A 307 -14.52 1.64 -12.61
N ILE A 308 -15.44 0.98 -11.91
CA ILE A 308 -15.44 -0.48 -11.75
C ILE A 308 -15.49 -1.18 -13.11
N ASP A 309 -16.36 -0.73 -14.01
CA ASP A 309 -16.47 -1.29 -15.37
C ASP A 309 -15.15 -1.15 -16.16
N GLN A 310 -14.49 0.02 -16.08
CA GLN A 310 -13.17 0.24 -16.71
C GLN A 310 -12.07 -0.64 -16.11
N VAL A 311 -12.08 -0.85 -14.79
CA VAL A 311 -11.13 -1.76 -14.12
C VAL A 311 -11.34 -3.19 -14.63
N ILE A 312 -12.58 -3.69 -14.67
CA ILE A 312 -12.91 -5.02 -15.18
C ILE A 312 -12.47 -5.16 -16.64
N GLU A 313 -12.78 -4.19 -17.50
CA GLU A 313 -12.36 -4.17 -18.91
C GLU A 313 -10.85 -4.30 -19.02
N ARG A 314 -10.09 -3.50 -18.27
CA ARG A 314 -8.62 -3.56 -18.32
C ARG A 314 -8.06 -4.89 -17.83
N LEU A 315 -8.63 -5.47 -16.77
CA LEU A 315 -8.20 -6.75 -16.23
C LEU A 315 -8.51 -7.91 -17.19
N SER A 316 -9.61 -7.86 -17.93
CA SER A 316 -10.02 -8.91 -18.88
C SER A 316 -9.11 -9.01 -20.12
N THR A 317 -8.28 -8.00 -20.36
CA THR A 317 -7.29 -7.99 -21.46
C THR A 317 -5.97 -8.68 -21.12
N LEU A 318 -5.80 -9.20 -19.90
CA LEU A 318 -4.58 -9.91 -19.46
C LEU A 318 -4.45 -11.31 -20.04
#